data_bd6acbf8c8c5cda0e513fcec66f0ecf7
#
_entry.id   bd6acbf8c8c5cda0e513fcec66f0ecf7
#
_cell.length_a   1.000
_cell.length_b   1.000
_cell.length_c   1.000
_cell.angle_alpha   90.00
_cell.angle_beta   90.00
_cell.angle_gamma   90.00
#
_symmetry.space_group_name_H-M   'P 1'
#
loop_
_entity.id
_entity.type
_entity.pdbx_description
1 polymer ?
#
loop_
_entity_poly.entity_id
_entity_poly.type
_entity_poly.pdbx_seq_one_letter_code
_entity_poly.pdbx_strand_id
1 'polypeptide(L)'
;KLYSLKKYLNKCFNGEIYVLDVFLVDDGFHARYDVLSKTYCYYINMGEFNPCMRNYVLQYNRALDVSLMKEASLVFLGEHDFRSFCFDSKSQDNCVRTIYDVNISVNDCIVEIRFTGNGFLRKMVRNMVSVLLLVGSGKINCSDVVSILECQEKSYNVKCVSSCGLYLDNVVYRGEFDEL
;
A
#
# COMPACT_ATOMS: atom_id res chain seq x y z
N LYS A 1 -34.41 -3.70 -4.90
CA LYS A 1 -33.62 -4.24 -6.04
C LYS A 1 -32.14 -4.38 -5.68
N LEU A 2 -31.49 -3.37 -5.08
CA LEU A 2 -30.06 -3.43 -4.70
C LEU A 2 -29.76 -4.50 -3.64
N TYR A 3 -30.60 -4.62 -2.62
CA TYR A 3 -30.47 -5.69 -1.59
C TYR A 3 -30.51 -7.09 -2.21
N SER A 4 -31.40 -7.31 -3.19
CA SER A 4 -31.47 -8.60 -3.88
C SER A 4 -30.23 -8.87 -4.72
N LEU A 5 -29.65 -7.82 -5.35
CA LEU A 5 -28.40 -7.91 -6.09
C LEU A 5 -27.23 -8.26 -5.16
N LYS A 6 -27.08 -7.55 -4.02
CA LYS A 6 -26.08 -7.84 -2.99
C LYS A 6 -26.13 -9.32 -2.54
N LYS A 7 -27.33 -9.80 -2.24
CA LYS A 7 -27.56 -11.19 -1.84
C LYS A 7 -27.17 -12.20 -2.94
N TYR A 8 -27.54 -11.89 -4.18
CA TYR A 8 -27.21 -12.73 -5.34
C TYR A 8 -25.70 -12.80 -5.56
N LEU A 9 -25.01 -11.66 -5.55
CA LEU A 9 -23.54 -11.59 -5.73
C LEU A 9 -22.82 -12.38 -4.65
N ASN A 10 -23.18 -12.22 -3.36
CA ASN A 10 -22.58 -12.96 -2.26
C ASN A 10 -22.80 -14.47 -2.35
N LYS A 11 -23.91 -14.90 -2.97
CA LYS A 11 -24.15 -16.34 -3.25
C LYS A 11 -23.24 -16.83 -4.39
N CYS A 12 -23.03 -16.01 -5.43
CA CYS A 12 -22.19 -16.39 -6.58
C CYS A 12 -20.72 -16.52 -6.23
N PHE A 13 -20.19 -15.66 -5.34
CA PHE A 13 -18.76 -15.62 -5.00
C PHE A 13 -18.32 -16.67 -3.98
N ASN A 14 -19.25 -17.45 -3.44
CA ASN A 14 -18.98 -18.61 -2.58
C ASN A 14 -17.96 -18.36 -1.44
N GLY A 15 -17.95 -17.14 -0.88
CA GLY A 15 -17.07 -16.75 0.23
C GLY A 15 -15.67 -16.28 -0.15
N GLU A 16 -15.26 -16.33 -1.42
CA GLU A 16 -13.99 -15.79 -1.89
C GLU A 16 -14.00 -14.26 -1.95
N ILE A 17 -15.18 -13.70 -2.29
CA ILE A 17 -15.44 -12.25 -2.30
C ILE A 17 -16.72 -12.01 -1.51
N TYR A 18 -16.74 -10.98 -0.70
CA TYR A 18 -17.93 -10.57 0.03
C TYR A 18 -18.30 -9.13 -0.30
N VAL A 19 -19.49 -8.94 -0.90
CA VAL A 19 -20.03 -7.62 -1.23
C VAL A 19 -20.62 -7.01 0.04
N LEU A 20 -19.97 -5.99 0.57
CA LEU A 20 -20.40 -5.27 1.77
C LEU A 20 -21.63 -4.43 1.49
N ASP A 21 -21.62 -3.68 0.36
CA ASP A 21 -22.75 -2.88 -0.06
C ASP A 21 -22.82 -2.67 -1.58
N VAL A 22 -23.94 -2.12 -2.05
CA VAL A 22 -24.22 -1.81 -3.46
C VAL A 22 -24.95 -0.48 -3.51
N PHE A 23 -24.39 0.48 -4.24
CA PHE A 23 -24.91 1.82 -4.38
C PHE A 23 -25.27 2.14 -5.83
N LEU A 24 -26.17 3.09 -6.03
CA LEU A 24 -26.35 3.75 -7.33
C LEU A 24 -25.34 4.89 -7.43
N VAL A 25 -24.83 5.10 -8.61
CA VAL A 25 -23.89 6.18 -8.92
C VAL A 25 -24.33 6.85 -10.21
N ASP A 26 -23.83 8.05 -10.46
CA ASP A 26 -24.09 8.77 -11.71
C ASP A 26 -23.51 8.03 -12.92
N ASP A 27 -24.13 8.20 -14.10
CA ASP A 27 -23.72 7.54 -15.35
C ASP A 27 -22.27 7.86 -15.74
N GLY A 28 -21.75 9.00 -15.31
CA GLY A 28 -20.35 9.42 -15.54
C GLY A 28 -19.33 8.84 -14.58
N PHE A 29 -19.76 8.14 -13.52
CA PHE A 29 -18.85 7.61 -12.50
C PHE A 29 -17.90 6.54 -13.05
N HIS A 30 -16.63 6.69 -12.72
CA HIS A 30 -15.61 5.72 -13.09
C HIS A 30 -14.76 5.28 -11.87
N ALA A 31 -14.92 4.04 -11.41
CA ALA A 31 -14.30 3.50 -10.20
C ALA A 31 -12.75 3.60 -10.14
N ARG A 32 -12.08 3.84 -11.26
CA ARG A 32 -10.62 3.99 -11.30
C ARG A 32 -10.18 5.46 -11.34
N TYR A 33 -10.96 6.34 -11.99
CA TYR A 33 -10.54 7.72 -12.26
C TYR A 33 -11.15 8.74 -11.28
N ASP A 34 -12.31 8.45 -10.68
CA ASP A 34 -12.97 9.33 -9.71
C ASP A 34 -12.50 9.11 -8.27
N VAL A 35 -11.34 8.48 -8.12
CA VAL A 35 -10.73 8.24 -6.83
C VAL A 35 -10.02 9.50 -6.35
N LEU A 36 -10.34 9.94 -5.13
CA LEU A 36 -9.65 11.04 -4.43
C LEU A 36 -8.40 10.56 -3.70
N SER A 37 -8.51 9.42 -3.01
CA SER A 37 -7.39 8.81 -2.32
C SER A 37 -7.53 7.30 -2.20
N LYS A 38 -6.38 6.64 -2.03
CA LYS A 38 -6.26 5.20 -1.71
C LYS A 38 -5.40 5.04 -0.49
N THR A 39 -5.78 4.12 0.39
CA THR A 39 -4.96 3.69 1.51
C THR A 39 -4.56 2.24 1.31
N TYR A 40 -3.26 1.98 1.35
CA TYR A 40 -2.70 0.63 1.37
C TYR A 40 -2.09 0.35 2.74
N CYS A 41 -2.32 -0.87 3.24
CA CYS A 41 -1.69 -1.38 4.44
C CYS A 41 -0.73 -2.51 4.07
N TYR A 42 0.38 -2.59 4.80
CA TYR A 42 1.33 -3.69 4.68
C TYR A 42 1.70 -4.23 6.06
N TYR A 43 1.55 -5.55 6.24
CA TYR A 43 1.78 -6.21 7.51
C TYR A 43 3.08 -7.05 7.50
N ILE A 44 3.87 -6.92 8.58
CA ILE A 44 5.17 -7.58 8.74
C ILE A 44 5.21 -8.24 10.12
N ASN A 45 5.48 -9.54 10.19
CA ASN A 45 5.75 -10.26 11.42
C ASN A 45 7.24 -10.20 11.77
N MET A 46 7.57 -9.57 12.89
CA MET A 46 8.93 -9.55 13.47
C MET A 46 9.18 -10.71 14.43
N GLY A 47 8.12 -11.37 14.92
CA GLY A 47 8.19 -12.46 15.88
C GLY A 47 8.53 -13.81 15.23
N GLU A 48 8.24 -14.88 15.94
CA GLU A 48 8.43 -16.24 15.44
C GLU A 48 7.57 -16.51 14.19
N PHE A 49 8.03 -17.43 13.35
CA PHE A 49 7.31 -17.80 12.13
C PHE A 49 5.93 -18.38 12.47
N ASN A 50 4.89 -17.79 11.88
CA ASN A 50 3.52 -18.27 12.02
C ASN A 50 3.01 -18.84 10.69
N PRO A 51 2.89 -20.17 10.57
CA PRO A 51 2.48 -20.81 9.33
C PRO A 51 1.04 -20.45 8.91
N CYS A 52 0.16 -20.16 9.87
CA CYS A 52 -1.23 -19.75 9.57
C CYS A 52 -1.29 -18.37 8.91
N MET A 53 -0.33 -17.50 9.19
CA MET A 53 -0.28 -16.13 8.66
C MET A 53 0.60 -15.99 7.42
N ARG A 54 1.27 -17.04 6.94
CA ARG A 54 2.28 -16.97 5.86
C ARG A 54 1.78 -16.36 4.54
N ASN A 55 0.49 -16.46 4.28
CA ASN A 55 -0.12 -15.94 3.05
C ASN A 55 -0.71 -14.54 3.24
N TYR A 56 -0.73 -14.01 4.47
CA TYR A 56 -1.42 -12.78 4.85
C TYR A 56 -0.50 -11.73 5.44
N VAL A 57 0.68 -12.13 5.93
CA VAL A 57 1.65 -11.25 6.60
C VAL A 57 3.05 -11.64 6.15
N LEU A 58 3.90 -10.66 5.84
CA LEU A 58 5.31 -10.92 5.54
C LEU A 58 6.00 -11.50 6.80
N GLN A 59 6.47 -12.72 6.72
CA GLN A 59 7.23 -13.38 7.80
C GLN A 59 8.69 -12.92 7.73
N TYR A 60 8.99 -11.78 8.36
CA TYR A 60 10.35 -11.24 8.42
C TYR A 60 11.20 -11.93 9.50
N ASN A 61 10.56 -12.25 10.64
CA ASN A 61 11.06 -13.07 11.75
C ASN A 61 12.37 -12.53 12.36
N ARG A 62 12.55 -11.23 12.38
CA ARG A 62 13.69 -10.52 12.98
C ARG A 62 13.22 -9.18 13.52
N ALA A 63 13.89 -8.69 14.56
CA ALA A 63 13.65 -7.35 15.08
C ALA A 63 13.97 -6.28 14.03
N LEU A 64 13.16 -5.22 14.04
CA LEU A 64 13.32 -4.02 13.24
C LEU A 64 13.30 -2.81 14.16
N ASP A 65 14.13 -1.82 13.85
CA ASP A 65 14.04 -0.51 14.49
C ASP A 65 12.89 0.27 13.85
N VAL A 66 11.72 0.19 14.49
CA VAL A 66 10.50 0.85 14.00
C VAL A 66 10.60 2.37 14.12
N SER A 67 11.41 2.89 15.06
CA SER A 67 11.60 4.34 15.21
C SER A 67 12.33 4.91 14.00
N LEU A 68 13.39 4.25 13.54
CA LEU A 68 14.10 4.62 12.31
C LEU A 68 13.21 4.45 11.07
N MET A 69 12.36 3.42 11.04
CA MET A 69 11.41 3.26 9.93
C MET A 69 10.40 4.41 9.88
N LYS A 70 9.89 4.86 11.04
CA LYS A 70 8.97 6.02 11.11
C LYS A 70 9.64 7.30 10.60
N GLU A 71 10.85 7.58 11.07
CA GLU A 71 11.63 8.74 10.62
C GLU A 71 11.85 8.70 9.11
N ALA A 72 12.33 7.59 8.58
CA ALA A 72 12.60 7.43 7.15
C ALA A 72 11.33 7.49 6.31
N SER A 73 10.17 7.08 6.84
CA SER A 73 8.91 7.12 6.11
C SER A 73 8.41 8.52 5.80
N LEU A 74 8.83 9.53 6.58
CA LEU A 74 8.48 10.93 6.36
C LEU A 74 9.04 11.48 5.05
N VAL A 75 10.12 10.89 4.53
CA VAL A 75 10.71 11.23 3.22
C VAL A 75 9.72 11.04 2.07
N PHE A 76 8.76 10.13 2.21
CA PHE A 76 7.78 9.86 1.17
C PHE A 76 6.59 10.84 1.15
N LEU A 77 6.42 11.67 2.20
CA LEU A 77 5.31 12.61 2.28
C LEU A 77 5.43 13.72 1.24
N GLY A 78 4.29 14.13 0.68
CA GLY A 78 4.20 15.16 -0.34
C GLY A 78 4.22 14.62 -1.77
N GLU A 79 4.43 15.54 -2.72
CA GLU A 79 4.48 15.22 -4.14
C GLU A 79 5.91 14.92 -4.58
N HIS A 80 6.12 13.74 -5.14
CA HIS A 80 7.42 13.28 -5.63
C HIS A 80 7.28 12.45 -6.91
N ASP A 81 8.37 12.40 -7.69
CA ASP A 81 8.51 11.41 -8.76
C ASP A 81 8.95 10.06 -8.16
N PHE A 82 8.01 9.11 -8.10
CA PHE A 82 8.24 7.77 -7.56
C PHE A 82 8.74 6.78 -8.61
N ARG A 83 9.41 7.24 -9.64
CA ARG A 83 9.95 6.39 -10.74
C ARG A 83 10.87 5.30 -10.20
N SER A 84 11.72 5.60 -9.23
CA SER A 84 12.62 4.63 -8.57
C SER A 84 11.88 3.52 -7.85
N PHE A 85 10.66 3.76 -7.43
CA PHE A 85 9.78 2.80 -6.74
C PHE A 85 8.81 2.08 -7.68
N CYS A 86 8.77 2.44 -8.97
CA CYS A 86 7.91 1.81 -9.97
C CYS A 86 8.56 0.55 -10.55
N PHE A 87 7.76 -0.50 -10.77
CA PHE A 87 8.25 -1.73 -11.40
C PHE A 87 8.64 -1.53 -12.88
N ASP A 88 7.83 -0.77 -13.60
CA ASP A 88 7.97 -0.51 -15.03
C ASP A 88 7.85 0.99 -15.31
N SER A 89 8.85 1.73 -14.86
CA SER A 89 8.88 3.19 -14.99
C SER A 89 9.01 3.67 -16.43
N LYS A 90 9.57 2.84 -17.32
CA LYS A 90 9.76 3.19 -18.74
C LYS A 90 8.45 3.19 -19.53
N SER A 91 7.45 2.43 -19.09
CA SER A 91 6.12 2.37 -19.72
C SER A 91 5.12 3.35 -19.11
N GLN A 92 5.54 4.17 -18.13
CA GLN A 92 4.68 5.14 -17.46
C GLN A 92 5.04 6.56 -17.86
N ASP A 93 4.09 7.26 -18.48
CA ASP A 93 4.26 8.66 -18.88
C ASP A 93 4.40 9.60 -17.69
N ASN A 94 3.71 9.30 -16.57
CA ASN A 94 3.72 10.09 -15.35
C ASN A 94 3.92 9.21 -14.11
N CYS A 95 5.06 9.40 -13.43
CA CYS A 95 5.41 8.73 -12.18
C CYS A 95 5.23 9.62 -10.93
N VAL A 96 4.76 10.86 -11.09
CA VAL A 96 4.52 11.77 -9.98
C VAL A 96 3.27 11.33 -9.21
N ARG A 97 3.42 11.19 -7.89
CA ARG A 97 2.32 10.87 -6.96
C ARG A 97 2.46 11.73 -5.71
N THR A 98 1.33 11.94 -5.04
CA THR A 98 1.29 12.65 -3.75
C THR A 98 0.92 11.67 -2.66
N ILE A 99 1.80 11.49 -1.69
CA ILE A 99 1.53 10.75 -0.47
C ILE A 99 1.06 11.73 0.59
N TYR A 100 -0.17 11.54 1.08
CA TYR A 100 -0.81 12.42 2.06
C TYR A 100 -0.44 12.06 3.49
N ASP A 101 -0.29 10.76 3.76
CA ASP A 101 0.02 10.24 5.10
C ASP A 101 0.78 8.94 5.02
N VAL A 102 1.69 8.74 5.99
CA VAL A 102 2.35 7.46 6.25
C VAL A 102 2.32 7.21 7.75
N ASN A 103 1.67 6.12 8.15
CA ASN A 103 1.59 5.71 9.54
C ASN A 103 2.22 4.33 9.75
N ILE A 104 3.05 4.19 10.78
CA ILE A 104 3.64 2.91 11.17
C ILE A 104 3.29 2.62 12.62
N SER A 105 2.60 1.54 12.86
CA SER A 105 2.22 1.06 14.19
C SER A 105 2.73 -0.36 14.44
N VAL A 106 2.83 -0.72 15.71
CA VAL A 106 3.21 -2.06 16.14
C VAL A 106 2.14 -2.57 17.09
N ASN A 107 1.63 -3.76 16.81
CA ASN A 107 0.76 -4.48 17.71
C ASN A 107 1.40 -5.87 17.95
N ASP A 108 1.81 -6.12 19.18
CA ASP A 108 2.63 -7.27 19.56
C ASP A 108 3.91 -7.37 18.69
N CYS A 109 3.97 -8.38 17.83
CA CYS A 109 5.07 -8.60 16.90
C CYS A 109 4.76 -8.21 15.46
N ILE A 110 3.58 -7.63 15.19
CA ILE A 110 3.14 -7.24 13.85
C ILE A 110 3.35 -5.74 13.65
N VAL A 111 4.18 -5.39 12.69
CA VAL A 111 4.29 -4.01 12.19
C VAL A 111 3.26 -3.81 11.10
N GLU A 112 2.45 -2.79 11.23
CA GLU A 112 1.54 -2.29 10.22
C GLU A 112 2.09 -0.99 9.65
N ILE A 113 2.18 -0.89 8.32
CA ILE A 113 2.57 0.32 7.59
C ILE A 113 1.41 0.72 6.70
N ARG A 114 0.87 1.93 6.90
CA ARG A 114 -0.20 2.52 6.11
C ARG A 114 0.34 3.64 5.23
N PHE A 115 -0.03 3.64 3.95
CA PHE A 115 0.26 4.72 3.01
C PHE A 115 -1.04 5.21 2.42
N THR A 116 -1.32 6.51 2.56
CA THR A 116 -2.47 7.19 1.94
C THR A 116 -1.97 8.19 0.90
N GLY A 117 -2.52 8.15 -0.32
CA GLY A 117 -2.11 9.06 -1.39
C GLY A 117 -3.13 9.15 -2.52
N ASN A 118 -2.88 10.04 -3.48
CA ASN A 118 -3.75 10.24 -4.66
C ASN A 118 -3.77 9.04 -5.61
N GLY A 119 -2.75 8.18 -5.53
CA GLY A 119 -2.61 6.98 -6.34
C GLY A 119 -1.24 6.36 -6.15
N PHE A 120 -1.07 5.12 -6.62
CA PHE A 120 0.18 4.38 -6.50
C PHE A 120 0.54 3.72 -7.82
N LEU A 121 1.84 3.72 -8.13
CA LEU A 121 2.39 3.03 -9.29
C LEU A 121 2.47 1.51 -9.03
N ARG A 122 2.66 0.76 -10.09
CA ARG A 122 2.82 -0.70 -9.99
C ARG A 122 4.00 -1.06 -9.09
N LYS A 123 3.75 -1.84 -8.04
CA LYS A 123 4.68 -2.27 -6.99
C LYS A 123 5.24 -1.14 -6.10
N MET A 124 4.81 0.10 -6.25
CA MET A 124 5.34 1.26 -5.52
C MET A 124 5.33 1.02 -4.00
N VAL A 125 4.17 0.72 -3.39
CA VAL A 125 4.06 0.47 -1.95
C VAL A 125 5.02 -0.63 -1.48
N ARG A 126 5.11 -1.73 -2.22
CA ARG A 126 5.99 -2.86 -1.88
C ARG A 126 7.48 -2.48 -1.94
N ASN A 127 7.87 -1.60 -2.87
CA ASN A 127 9.24 -1.10 -2.97
C ASN A 127 9.54 -0.11 -1.83
N MET A 128 8.59 0.76 -1.46
CA MET A 128 8.71 1.65 -0.30
C MET A 128 8.88 0.83 1.00
N VAL A 129 8.07 -0.21 1.20
CA VAL A 129 8.22 -1.14 2.33
C VAL A 129 9.59 -1.82 2.32
N SER A 130 10.09 -2.23 1.14
CA SER A 130 11.43 -2.84 1.03
C SER A 130 12.54 -1.91 1.53
N VAL A 131 12.45 -0.63 1.16
CA VAL A 131 13.41 0.40 1.62
C VAL A 131 13.29 0.61 3.13
N LEU A 132 12.07 0.72 3.66
CA LEU A 132 11.85 0.84 5.12
C LEU A 132 12.38 -0.37 5.89
N LEU A 133 12.28 -1.59 5.35
CA LEU A 133 12.88 -2.79 5.94
C LEU A 133 14.41 -2.72 5.97
N LEU A 134 15.04 -2.15 4.95
CA LEU A 134 16.48 -1.93 4.94
C LEU A 134 16.90 -0.94 6.02
N VAL A 135 16.14 0.16 6.20
CA VAL A 135 16.35 1.12 7.29
C VAL A 135 16.17 0.45 8.66
N GLY A 136 15.02 -0.20 8.89
CA GLY A 136 14.73 -0.85 10.18
C GLY A 136 15.70 -1.98 10.54
N SER A 137 16.38 -2.58 9.55
CA SER A 137 17.43 -3.57 9.77
C SER A 137 18.84 -2.96 9.85
N GLY A 138 18.98 -1.63 9.82
CA GLY A 138 20.26 -0.93 9.91
C GLY A 138 21.17 -1.07 8.68
N LYS A 139 20.64 -1.48 7.54
CA LYS A 139 21.43 -1.66 6.29
C LYS A 139 21.61 -0.38 5.50
N ILE A 140 20.69 0.54 5.61
CA ILE A 140 20.72 1.89 5.02
C ILE A 140 20.16 2.88 6.05
N ASN A 141 20.44 4.17 5.85
CA ASN A 141 19.97 5.26 6.71
C ASN A 141 18.93 6.15 6.01
N CYS A 142 18.39 7.15 6.70
CA CYS A 142 17.38 8.06 6.15
C CYS A 142 17.89 8.85 4.92
N SER A 143 19.18 9.26 4.90
CA SER A 143 19.75 9.97 3.77
C SER A 143 19.83 9.10 2.50
N ASP A 144 20.02 7.80 2.65
CA ASP A 144 19.96 6.86 1.53
C ASP A 144 18.56 6.78 0.94
N VAL A 145 17.51 6.87 1.78
CA VAL A 145 16.10 6.89 1.30
C VAL A 145 15.83 8.13 0.45
N VAL A 146 16.32 9.31 0.87
CA VAL A 146 16.25 10.54 0.07
C VAL A 146 16.96 10.35 -1.27
N SER A 147 18.18 9.82 -1.25
CA SER A 147 18.95 9.55 -2.47
C SER A 147 18.24 8.59 -3.43
N ILE A 148 17.58 7.55 -2.90
CA ILE A 148 16.77 6.61 -3.70
C ILE A 148 15.57 7.31 -4.33
N LEU A 149 14.90 8.21 -3.60
CA LEU A 149 13.74 8.93 -4.10
C LEU A 149 14.12 9.94 -5.19
N GLU A 150 15.23 10.67 -5.00
CA GLU A 150 15.71 11.66 -5.94
C GLU A 150 16.40 11.04 -7.17
N CYS A 151 16.89 9.80 -7.04
CA CYS A 151 17.54 9.08 -8.12
C CYS A 151 16.51 8.63 -9.16
N GLN A 152 16.47 9.28 -10.32
CA GLN A 152 15.53 8.94 -11.41
C GLN A 152 15.88 7.63 -12.12
N GLU A 153 16.96 6.99 -11.75
CA GLU A 153 17.37 5.67 -12.27
C GLU A 153 17.17 4.58 -11.19
N LYS A 154 16.83 3.36 -11.62
CA LYS A 154 16.80 2.16 -10.75
C LYS A 154 18.20 1.73 -10.33
N SER A 155 19.00 2.63 -9.76
CA SER A 155 20.37 2.34 -9.33
C SER A 155 20.42 1.50 -8.04
N TYR A 156 19.35 1.53 -7.24
CA TYR A 156 19.23 0.65 -6.08
C TYR A 156 18.45 -0.61 -6.44
N ASN A 157 19.16 -1.73 -6.41
CA ASN A 157 18.58 -3.06 -6.68
C ASN A 157 17.78 -3.55 -5.45
N VAL A 158 16.77 -2.76 -5.03
CA VAL A 158 15.90 -3.12 -3.90
C VAL A 158 14.97 -4.24 -4.35
N LYS A 159 15.18 -5.43 -3.80
CA LYS A 159 14.30 -6.57 -4.07
C LYS A 159 12.91 -6.29 -3.48
N CYS A 160 11.91 -6.19 -4.34
CA CYS A 160 10.52 -5.96 -3.96
C CYS A 160 10.03 -7.03 -2.97
N VAL A 161 9.44 -6.60 -1.83
CA VAL A 161 8.87 -7.53 -0.84
C VAL A 161 7.71 -8.35 -1.41
N SER A 162 7.38 -9.48 -0.77
CA SER A 162 6.24 -10.32 -1.12
C SER A 162 4.94 -9.52 -1.14
N SER A 163 3.95 -9.96 -1.92
CA SER A 163 2.61 -9.37 -1.92
C SER A 163 1.72 -9.86 -0.78
N CYS A 164 2.12 -10.88 -0.04
CA CYS A 164 1.28 -11.52 0.97
C CYS A 164 0.85 -10.57 2.11
N GLY A 165 1.67 -9.55 2.42
CA GLY A 165 1.34 -8.57 3.45
C GLY A 165 0.60 -7.33 2.94
N LEU A 166 0.34 -7.19 1.64
CA LEU A 166 -0.22 -5.98 1.03
C LEU A 166 -1.74 -6.05 0.89
N TYR A 167 -2.42 -5.01 1.38
CA TYR A 167 -3.87 -4.84 1.28
C TYR A 167 -4.21 -3.46 0.77
N LEU A 168 -5.20 -3.37 -0.13
CA LEU A 168 -5.93 -2.14 -0.41
C LEU A 168 -6.98 -1.99 0.69
N ASP A 169 -6.74 -1.09 1.63
CA ASP A 169 -7.55 -0.96 2.83
C ASP A 169 -8.76 -0.03 2.61
N ASN A 170 -8.52 1.11 1.96
CA ASN A 170 -9.58 2.08 1.71
C ASN A 170 -9.43 2.76 0.35
N VAL A 171 -10.55 3.13 -0.25
CA VAL A 171 -10.64 3.95 -1.47
C VAL A 171 -11.70 5.01 -1.23
N VAL A 172 -11.32 6.29 -1.31
CA VAL A 172 -12.23 7.42 -1.21
C VAL A 172 -12.53 7.93 -2.61
N TYR A 173 -13.81 8.05 -2.96
CA TYR A 173 -14.28 8.53 -4.25
C TYR A 173 -14.81 9.96 -4.17
N ARG A 174 -14.90 10.62 -5.31
CA ARG A 174 -15.67 11.86 -5.46
C ARG A 174 -17.15 11.55 -5.45
N GLY A 175 -17.93 12.39 -4.74
CA GLY A 175 -19.38 12.31 -4.72
C GLY A 175 -19.91 11.60 -3.47
N GLU A 176 -21.20 11.80 -3.25
CA GLU A 176 -21.97 11.09 -2.24
C GLU A 176 -22.56 9.85 -2.93
N PHE A 177 -22.51 8.72 -2.26
CA PHE A 177 -23.18 7.50 -2.72
C PHE A 177 -24.51 7.41 -1.98
N ASP A 178 -25.62 7.42 -2.73
CA ASP A 178 -26.94 7.30 -2.12
C ASP A 178 -27.18 5.89 -1.60
N GLU A 179 -27.36 5.77 -0.29
CA GLU A 179 -27.93 4.60 0.34
C GLU A 179 -29.46 4.60 0.09
N LEU A 180 -29.97 3.57 -0.56
CA LEU A 180 -31.42 3.36 -0.75
C LEU A 180 -31.98 2.38 0.28
#